data_edf094013984dafd6df88a1d9274972b
#
_entry.id   edf094013984dafd6df88a1d9274972b
#
_cell.length_a   1.000
_cell.length_b   1.000
_cell.length_c   1.000
_cell.angle_alpha   90.00
_cell.angle_beta   90.00
_cell.angle_gamma   90.00
#
_symmetry.space_group_name_H-M   'P 1'
#
loop_
_entity.id
_entity.type
_entity.pdbx_description
1 polymer ?
#
loop_
_entity_poly.entity_id
_entity_poly.type
_entity_poly.pdbx_seq_one_letter_code
_entity_poly.pdbx_strand_id
1 'polypeptide(L)'
;VLTLCCSALRDKRFPPIAENELSQLSCTVSFLHTFEKAAGWQDWEIGTHGLIIEFSDPHTREQRSATYLPEIAAAEGWTKQGTIDSLVCKAGFNGHVSHRLREGLTVTKYQSTAYMMTHTEYLAANTVPVDSMPAVGKVAAIAVQA
;
A
#
# COMPACT_ATOMS: atom_id res chain seq x y z
N VAL A 1 -6.23 6.44 14.02
CA VAL A 1 -7.41 5.71 13.50
C VAL A 1 -8.36 6.68 12.79
N LEU A 2 -8.81 7.76 13.40
CA LEU A 2 -9.73 8.74 12.78
C LEU A 2 -9.21 9.35 11.45
N THR A 3 -7.92 9.63 11.36
CA THR A 3 -7.32 10.23 10.15
C THR A 3 -7.40 9.29 8.92
N LEU A 4 -7.33 7.99 9.13
CA LEU A 4 -7.39 6.96 8.08
C LEU A 4 -8.80 6.76 7.54
N CYS A 5 -9.79 6.69 8.41
CA CYS A 5 -11.20 6.64 8.01
C CYS A 5 -11.56 7.88 7.17
N CYS A 6 -11.09 9.06 7.57
CA CYS A 6 -11.30 10.30 6.81
C CYS A 6 -10.65 10.26 5.42
N SER A 7 -9.51 9.57 5.25
CA SER A 7 -8.80 9.48 3.97
C SER A 7 -9.58 8.61 2.97
N ALA A 8 -10.07 7.44 3.40
CA ALA A 8 -10.90 6.56 2.58
C ALA A 8 -12.23 7.20 2.19
N LEU A 9 -12.93 7.84 3.14
CA LEU A 9 -14.21 8.50 2.90
C LEU A 9 -14.11 9.76 2.02
N ARG A 10 -12.91 10.35 1.87
CA ARG A 10 -12.67 11.56 1.09
C ARG A 10 -11.90 11.31 -0.21
N ASP A 11 -11.78 10.06 -0.62
CA ASP A 11 -11.12 9.73 -1.88
C ASP A 11 -11.95 10.21 -3.07
N LYS A 12 -11.49 11.28 -3.71
CA LYS A 12 -12.19 11.94 -4.83
C LYS A 12 -12.22 11.09 -6.12
N ARG A 13 -11.55 9.96 -6.14
CA ARG A 13 -11.61 9.02 -7.28
C ARG A 13 -12.91 8.25 -7.35
N PHE A 14 -13.65 8.19 -6.24
CA PHE A 14 -14.91 7.47 -6.10
C PHE A 14 -16.04 8.40 -5.64
N PRO A 15 -17.30 8.06 -5.96
CA PRO A 15 -18.44 8.73 -5.38
C PRO A 15 -18.44 8.61 -3.85
N PRO A 16 -19.02 9.58 -3.11
CA PRO A 16 -19.18 9.45 -1.68
C PRO A 16 -20.04 8.22 -1.32
N ILE A 17 -19.64 7.51 -0.28
CA ILE A 17 -20.39 6.37 0.25
C ILE A 17 -21.76 6.85 0.74
N ALA A 18 -22.83 6.20 0.27
CA ALA A 18 -24.20 6.47 0.68
C ALA A 18 -24.60 5.54 1.84
N GLU A 19 -25.54 6.00 2.68
CA GLU A 19 -26.00 5.26 3.85
C GLU A 19 -26.60 3.88 3.51
N ASN A 20 -27.29 3.78 2.38
CA ASN A 20 -27.89 2.53 1.89
C ASN A 20 -26.86 1.48 1.42
N GLU A 21 -25.58 1.87 1.22
CA GLU A 21 -24.49 0.97 0.84
C GLU A 21 -23.81 0.34 2.05
N LEU A 22 -23.95 0.90 3.26
CA LEU A 22 -23.22 0.50 4.46
C LEU A 22 -23.32 -1.00 4.76
N SER A 23 -24.48 -1.61 4.58
CA SER A 23 -24.69 -3.05 4.82
C SER A 23 -23.89 -3.96 3.88
N GLN A 24 -23.45 -3.45 2.74
CA GLN A 24 -22.71 -4.17 1.71
C GLN A 24 -21.19 -3.88 1.78
N LEU A 25 -20.77 -2.92 2.61
CA LEU A 25 -19.37 -2.55 2.71
C LEU A 25 -18.55 -3.56 3.53
N SER A 26 -17.31 -3.73 3.11
CA SER A 26 -16.25 -4.30 3.92
C SER A 26 -15.13 -3.29 4.06
N CYS A 27 -14.49 -3.27 5.23
CA CYS A 27 -13.33 -2.43 5.48
C CYS A 27 -12.10 -3.32 5.60
N THR A 28 -11.09 -3.07 4.78
CA THR A 28 -9.80 -3.74 4.86
C THR A 28 -8.74 -2.77 5.35
N VAL A 29 -8.02 -3.15 6.38
CA VAL A 29 -6.88 -2.40 6.93
C VAL A 29 -5.62 -3.22 6.72
N SER A 30 -4.66 -2.68 5.97
CA SER A 30 -3.36 -3.31 5.75
C SER A 30 -2.31 -2.68 6.68
N PHE A 31 -1.66 -3.52 7.48
CA PHE A 31 -0.55 -3.15 8.35
C PHE A 31 0.76 -3.47 7.66
N LEU A 32 1.55 -2.44 7.39
CA LEU A 32 2.86 -2.59 6.78
C LEU A 32 3.91 -2.81 7.87
N HIS A 33 4.74 -3.83 7.70
CA HIS A 33 5.77 -4.21 8.68
C HIS A 33 7.01 -4.78 7.97
N THR A 34 8.05 -5.10 8.73
CA THR A 34 9.28 -5.74 8.24
C THR A 34 9.90 -4.95 7.08
N PHE A 35 10.13 -3.64 7.32
CA PHE A 35 10.78 -2.78 6.33
C PHE A 35 12.27 -3.07 6.28
N GLU A 36 12.77 -3.42 5.09
CA GLU A 36 14.17 -3.75 4.84
C GLU A 36 14.66 -3.04 3.58
N LYS A 37 15.86 -2.47 3.64
CA LYS A 37 16.51 -1.96 2.43
C LYS A 37 16.94 -3.14 1.56
N ALA A 38 16.45 -3.19 0.33
CA ALA A 38 16.86 -4.20 -0.64
C ALA A 38 18.33 -3.97 -1.09
N ALA A 39 19.05 -5.05 -1.33
CA ALA A 39 20.41 -4.99 -1.85
C ALA A 39 20.47 -4.48 -3.31
N GLY A 40 19.37 -4.56 -4.03
CA GLY A 40 19.19 -4.05 -5.39
C GLY A 40 17.74 -4.14 -5.81
N TRP A 41 17.41 -3.60 -6.99
CA TRP A 41 16.04 -3.52 -7.48
C TRP A 41 15.35 -4.89 -7.72
N GLN A 42 16.12 -5.99 -7.72
CA GLN A 42 15.60 -7.37 -7.88
C GLN A 42 15.51 -8.15 -6.56
N ASP A 43 16.02 -7.59 -5.44
CA ASP A 43 16.10 -8.28 -4.15
C ASP A 43 14.78 -8.23 -3.38
N TRP A 44 13.75 -8.85 -3.94
CA TRP A 44 12.42 -8.98 -3.34
C TRP A 44 11.62 -10.11 -4.02
N GLU A 45 10.51 -10.55 -3.43
CA GLU A 45 9.68 -11.64 -3.96
C GLU A 45 8.28 -11.17 -4.28
N ILE A 46 7.80 -11.49 -5.51
CA ILE A 46 6.45 -11.17 -5.97
C ILE A 46 5.41 -11.88 -5.08
N GLY A 47 4.39 -11.13 -4.66
CA GLY A 47 3.33 -11.63 -3.80
C GLY A 47 3.70 -11.66 -2.31
N THR A 48 4.98 -11.54 -1.96
CA THR A 48 5.47 -11.53 -0.57
C THR A 48 5.82 -10.12 -0.11
N HIS A 49 6.48 -9.35 -0.97
CA HIS A 49 7.00 -8.04 -0.64
C HIS A 49 6.28 -6.93 -1.38
N GLY A 50 5.81 -5.94 -0.62
CA GLY A 50 5.54 -4.60 -1.14
C GLY A 50 6.85 -3.84 -1.33
N LEU A 51 6.80 -2.81 -2.16
CA LEU A 51 7.97 -2.01 -2.52
C LEU A 51 7.72 -0.53 -2.32
N ILE A 52 8.71 0.15 -1.81
CA ILE A 52 8.85 1.59 -1.89
C ILE A 52 10.10 1.86 -2.72
N ILE A 53 9.98 2.66 -3.77
CA ILE A 53 11.14 3.14 -4.53
C ILE A 53 11.33 4.63 -4.29
N GLU A 54 12.59 5.05 -4.26
CA GLU A 54 12.98 6.45 -4.18
C GLU A 54 14.14 6.69 -5.14
N PHE A 55 14.07 7.78 -5.89
CA PHE A 55 15.13 8.19 -6.81
C PHE A 55 15.06 9.68 -7.13
N SER A 56 16.17 10.23 -7.60
CA SER A 56 16.21 11.57 -8.17
C SER A 56 15.98 11.47 -9.67
N ASP A 57 14.98 12.19 -10.19
CA ASP A 57 14.70 12.28 -11.62
C ASP A 57 15.97 12.77 -12.37
N PRO A 58 16.50 12.01 -13.33
CA PRO A 58 17.73 12.38 -14.02
C PRO A 58 17.63 13.69 -14.81
N HIS A 59 16.43 14.14 -15.17
CA HIS A 59 16.20 15.35 -15.96
C HIS A 59 15.89 16.56 -15.10
N THR A 60 14.98 16.41 -14.11
CA THR A 60 14.51 17.54 -13.29
C THR A 60 15.22 17.65 -11.94
N ARG A 61 15.95 16.60 -11.52
CA ARG A 61 16.57 16.47 -10.19
C ARG A 61 15.60 16.43 -9.03
N GLU A 62 14.30 16.34 -9.30
CA GLU A 62 13.27 16.17 -8.29
C GLU A 62 13.36 14.79 -7.64
N GLN A 63 13.12 14.75 -6.33
CA GLN A 63 12.98 13.49 -5.60
C GLN A 63 11.61 12.90 -5.90
N ARG A 64 11.61 11.65 -6.36
CA ARG A 64 10.41 10.90 -6.68
C ARG A 64 10.32 9.65 -5.83
N SER A 65 9.11 9.28 -5.45
CA SER A 65 8.83 8.07 -4.70
C SER A 65 7.49 7.47 -5.14
N ALA A 66 7.41 6.15 -5.10
CA ALA A 66 6.17 5.41 -5.30
C ALA A 66 6.20 4.11 -4.53
N THR A 67 5.02 3.56 -4.25
CA THR A 67 4.88 2.29 -3.54
C THR A 67 3.82 1.41 -4.21
N TYR A 68 4.04 0.08 -4.12
CA TYR A 68 3.04 -0.96 -4.36
C TYR A 68 2.96 -1.91 -3.19
N LEU A 69 1.76 -2.34 -2.85
CA LEU A 69 1.51 -3.41 -1.89
C LEU A 69 1.95 -4.77 -2.47
N PRO A 70 2.22 -5.78 -1.61
CA PRO A 70 2.72 -7.09 -2.04
C PRO A 70 1.88 -7.78 -3.11
N GLU A 71 0.57 -7.65 -3.03
CA GLU A 71 -0.40 -8.31 -3.91
C GLU A 71 -0.42 -7.76 -5.34
N ILE A 72 -0.01 -6.50 -5.56
CA ILE A 72 -0.18 -5.81 -6.85
C ILE A 72 0.57 -6.52 -7.97
N ALA A 73 1.86 -6.79 -7.80
CA ALA A 73 2.67 -7.43 -8.84
C ALA A 73 2.17 -8.85 -9.19
N ALA A 74 1.68 -9.59 -8.19
CA ALA A 74 1.12 -10.92 -8.39
C ALA A 74 -0.22 -10.88 -9.11
N ALA A 75 -1.12 -9.96 -8.72
CA ALA A 75 -2.44 -9.82 -9.33
C ALA A 75 -2.36 -9.39 -10.82
N GLU A 76 -1.40 -8.51 -11.13
CA GLU A 76 -1.16 -8.03 -12.50
C GLU A 76 -0.31 -9.00 -13.35
N GLY A 77 0.23 -10.06 -12.75
CA GLY A 77 1.10 -11.02 -13.43
C GLY A 77 2.42 -10.41 -13.92
N TRP A 78 2.91 -9.36 -13.25
CA TRP A 78 4.12 -8.66 -13.67
C TRP A 78 5.39 -9.41 -13.27
N THR A 79 6.44 -9.20 -14.07
CA THR A 79 7.80 -9.55 -13.68
C THR A 79 8.37 -8.52 -12.71
N LYS A 80 9.45 -8.87 -12.00
CA LYS A 80 10.17 -7.91 -11.13
C LYS A 80 10.56 -6.63 -11.88
N GLN A 81 11.04 -6.76 -13.13
CA GLN A 81 11.38 -5.61 -13.96
C GLN A 81 10.15 -4.78 -14.32
N GLY A 82 9.06 -5.42 -14.75
CA GLY A 82 7.81 -4.74 -15.10
C GLY A 82 7.23 -3.97 -13.90
N THR A 83 7.31 -4.55 -12.70
CA THR A 83 6.87 -3.91 -11.46
C THR A 83 7.68 -2.65 -11.15
N ILE A 84 9.01 -2.73 -11.26
CA ILE A 84 9.90 -1.57 -11.04
C ILE A 84 9.65 -0.48 -12.08
N ASP A 85 9.51 -0.84 -13.34
CA ASP A 85 9.25 0.12 -14.42
C ASP A 85 7.91 0.83 -14.20
N SER A 86 6.88 0.06 -13.82
CA SER A 86 5.57 0.60 -13.48
C SER A 86 5.63 1.54 -12.26
N LEU A 87 6.39 1.19 -11.23
CA LEU A 87 6.61 2.06 -10.05
C LEU A 87 7.30 3.38 -10.44
N VAL A 88 8.31 3.33 -11.30
CA VAL A 88 9.01 4.53 -11.78
C VAL A 88 8.04 5.44 -12.55
N CYS A 89 7.19 4.86 -13.41
CA CYS A 89 6.14 5.61 -14.10
C CYS A 89 5.10 6.18 -13.11
N LYS A 90 4.67 5.39 -12.12
CA LYS A 90 3.76 5.84 -11.05
C LYS A 90 4.33 7.00 -10.24
N ALA A 91 5.65 7.04 -10.05
CA ALA A 91 6.35 8.15 -9.40
C ALA A 91 6.37 9.43 -10.27
N GLY A 92 5.79 9.41 -11.46
CA GLY A 92 5.69 10.54 -12.37
C GLY A 92 6.86 10.68 -13.35
N PHE A 93 7.70 9.67 -13.49
CA PHE A 93 8.76 9.66 -14.50
C PHE A 93 8.20 9.18 -15.85
N ASN A 94 8.27 10.03 -16.88
CA ASN A 94 7.72 9.76 -18.20
C ASN A 94 8.79 9.40 -19.25
N GLY A 95 10.04 9.17 -18.81
CA GLY A 95 11.15 8.80 -19.68
C GLY A 95 11.31 7.29 -19.85
N HIS A 96 12.29 6.89 -20.67
CA HIS A 96 12.69 5.49 -20.79
C HIS A 96 13.39 5.01 -19.51
N VAL A 97 12.86 3.93 -18.90
CA VAL A 97 13.45 3.33 -17.70
C VAL A 97 14.66 2.49 -18.11
N SER A 98 15.83 3.10 -18.07
CA SER A 98 17.09 2.43 -18.41
C SER A 98 17.57 1.51 -17.29
N HIS A 99 18.44 0.56 -17.62
CA HIS A 99 19.11 -0.30 -16.63
C HIS A 99 19.84 0.53 -15.55
N ARG A 100 20.53 1.60 -15.97
CA ARG A 100 21.22 2.51 -15.05
C ARG A 100 20.28 3.21 -14.07
N LEU A 101 19.06 3.57 -14.52
CA LEU A 101 18.07 4.15 -13.64
C LEU A 101 17.60 3.13 -12.60
N ARG A 102 17.33 1.87 -13.01
CA ARG A 102 16.93 0.79 -12.09
C ARG A 102 18.01 0.53 -11.03
N GLU A 103 19.27 0.49 -11.42
CA GLU A 103 20.38 0.29 -10.48
C GLU A 103 20.58 1.46 -9.51
N GLY A 104 20.18 2.66 -9.91
CA GLY A 104 20.25 3.87 -9.08
C GLY A 104 19.06 4.04 -8.11
N LEU A 105 18.07 3.14 -8.14
CA LEU A 105 16.94 3.21 -7.23
C LEU A 105 17.34 2.83 -5.80
N THR A 106 16.85 3.59 -4.84
CA THR A 106 16.75 3.09 -3.46
C THR A 106 15.45 2.31 -3.35
N VAL A 107 15.55 1.03 -3.03
CA VAL A 107 14.39 0.14 -2.90
C VAL A 107 14.28 -0.31 -1.46
N THR A 108 13.11 -0.08 -0.86
CA THR A 108 12.72 -0.64 0.43
C THR A 108 11.63 -1.67 0.19
N LYS A 109 11.88 -2.91 0.58
CA LYS A 109 10.90 -3.99 0.58
C LYS A 109 10.23 -4.07 1.94
N TYR A 110 8.96 -4.45 1.98
CA TYR A 110 8.21 -4.61 3.22
C TYR A 110 7.17 -5.72 3.07
N GLN A 111 6.61 -6.17 4.18
CA GLN A 111 5.49 -7.09 4.21
C GLN A 111 4.22 -6.38 4.68
N SER A 112 3.06 -6.94 4.38
CA SER A 112 1.79 -6.43 4.88
C SER A 112 0.94 -7.58 5.44
N THR A 113 0.18 -7.26 6.48
CA THR A 113 -0.89 -8.12 7.00
C THR A 113 -2.19 -7.36 6.87
N ALA A 114 -3.14 -7.91 6.12
CA ALA A 114 -4.45 -7.31 5.93
C ALA A 114 -5.46 -7.93 6.91
N TYR A 115 -6.30 -7.08 7.48
CA TYR A 115 -7.46 -7.49 8.25
C TYR A 115 -8.71 -6.88 7.62
N MET A 116 -9.66 -7.72 7.26
CA MET A 116 -10.94 -7.31 6.67
C MET A 116 -12.07 -7.53 7.68
N MET A 117 -12.99 -6.57 7.75
CA MET A 117 -14.18 -6.63 8.57
C MET A 117 -15.39 -6.20 7.73
N THR A 118 -16.43 -6.99 7.71
CA THR A 118 -17.72 -6.65 7.11
C THR A 118 -18.55 -5.75 8.04
N HIS A 119 -19.54 -5.05 7.50
CA HIS A 119 -20.46 -4.25 8.32
C HIS A 119 -21.17 -5.10 9.39
N THR A 120 -21.55 -6.33 9.07
CA THR A 120 -22.21 -7.24 10.02
C THR A 120 -21.30 -7.61 11.18
N GLU A 121 -20.02 -7.93 10.90
CA GLU A 121 -19.02 -8.22 11.93
C GLU A 121 -18.73 -6.99 12.80
N TYR A 122 -18.69 -5.81 12.18
CA TYR A 122 -18.54 -4.54 12.90
C TYR A 122 -19.67 -4.31 13.90
N LEU A 123 -20.93 -4.51 13.49
CA LEU A 123 -22.09 -4.37 14.38
C LEU A 123 -22.04 -5.40 15.52
N ALA A 124 -21.69 -6.66 15.23
CA ALA A 124 -21.56 -7.69 16.25
C ALA A 124 -20.45 -7.36 17.26
N ALA A 125 -19.32 -6.85 16.82
CA ALA A 125 -18.20 -6.45 17.69
C ALA A 125 -18.54 -5.26 18.59
N ASN A 126 -19.36 -4.31 18.13
CA ASN A 126 -19.76 -3.14 18.91
C ASN A 126 -20.91 -3.41 19.92
N THR A 127 -21.48 -4.60 19.91
CA THR A 127 -22.43 -5.04 20.95
C THR A 127 -21.72 -5.64 22.17
N VAL A 128 -20.37 -5.81 22.14
CA VAL A 128 -19.55 -6.33 23.26
C VAL A 128 -18.91 -5.15 24.01
N PRO A 129 -18.96 -5.08 25.35
CA PRO A 129 -18.31 -4.02 26.13
C PRO A 129 -16.80 -3.95 25.86
N VAL A 130 -16.27 -2.72 25.78
CA VAL A 130 -14.87 -2.39 25.39
C VAL A 130 -13.81 -3.01 26.32
N ASP A 131 -14.17 -3.48 27.52
CA ASP A 131 -13.26 -4.02 28.53
C ASP A 131 -12.65 -5.39 28.21
N SER A 132 -13.06 -6.02 27.09
CA SER A 132 -12.57 -7.37 26.71
C SER A 132 -11.65 -7.39 25.48
N MET A 133 -11.20 -6.26 24.96
CA MET A 133 -10.32 -6.23 23.77
C MET A 133 -8.83 -6.36 24.15
N PRO A 134 -8.07 -7.25 23.49
CA PRO A 134 -6.62 -7.34 23.73
C PRO A 134 -5.92 -6.06 23.26
N ALA A 135 -4.94 -5.59 24.04
CA ALA A 135 -4.14 -4.42 23.72
C ALA A 135 -3.37 -4.61 22.40
N VAL A 136 -3.74 -3.87 21.36
CA VAL A 136 -3.02 -3.85 20.09
C VAL A 136 -1.78 -2.97 20.23
N GLY A 137 -0.60 -3.54 20.04
CA GLY A 137 0.68 -2.83 20.10
C GLY A 137 0.77 -1.67 19.09
N LYS A 138 1.69 -0.74 19.34
CA LYS A 138 1.92 0.45 18.49
C LYS A 138 2.17 0.07 17.04
N VAL A 139 1.33 0.53 16.14
CA VAL A 139 1.40 0.25 14.70
C VAL A 139 1.84 1.50 13.94
N ALA A 140 2.84 1.35 13.09
CA ALA A 140 3.31 2.37 12.17
C ALA A 140 2.72 2.11 10.77
N ALA A 141 2.15 3.13 10.17
CA ALA A 141 1.65 3.25 8.80
C ALA A 141 0.53 2.27 8.35
N ILE A 142 -0.54 2.82 7.84
CA ILE A 142 -1.72 2.12 7.31
C ILE A 142 -1.95 2.58 5.88
N ALA A 143 -2.04 1.64 4.93
CA ALA A 143 -2.56 1.90 3.58
C ALA A 143 -4.03 1.45 3.54
N VAL A 144 -4.92 2.33 3.12
CA VAL A 144 -6.34 2.00 2.90
C VAL A 144 -6.55 1.86 1.39
N GLN A 145 -7.05 0.72 0.96
CA GLN A 145 -7.54 0.49 -0.40
C GLN A 145 -9.06 0.38 -0.35
N ALA A 146 -9.72 1.13 -1.20
CA ALA A 146 -11.13 0.97 -1.51
C ALA A 146 -11.27 0.28 -2.85
#